data_93fed3a0021611328b5ff6e4cd327d87
#
_entry.id   93fed3a0021611328b5ff6e4cd327d87
#
_cell.length_a   1.000
_cell.length_b   1.000
_cell.length_c   1.000
_cell.angle_alpha   90.00
_cell.angle_beta   90.00
_cell.angle_gamma   90.00
#
_symmetry.space_group_name_H-M   'P 1'
#
loop_
_entity.id
_entity.type
_entity.pdbx_description
1 polymer ?
#
loop_
_entity_poly.entity_id
_entity_poly.type
_entity_poly.pdbx_seq_one_letter_code
_entity_poly.pdbx_strand_id
1 'polypeptide(L)' 'MSRYSEEFKRDTVALYENNEDLSLNSASAELGINRASLHSWVKKYGTGKRART' A
#
# COMPACT_ATOMS: atom_id res chain seq x y z
N MET A 1 14.70 -5.32 -11.92
CA MET A 1 13.74 -4.41 -12.49
C MET A 1 12.39 -4.52 -11.78
N SER A 2 11.81 -3.41 -11.45
CA SER A 2 10.57 -3.38 -10.69
C SER A 2 9.38 -3.66 -11.60
N ARG A 3 8.44 -4.46 -11.12
CA ARG A 3 7.23 -4.75 -11.89
C ARG A 3 6.28 -3.56 -11.86
N TYR A 4 6.40 -2.72 -10.89
CA TYR A 4 5.48 -1.61 -10.71
C TYR A 4 6.26 -0.31 -10.71
N SER A 5 5.70 0.71 -11.31
CA SER A 5 6.34 2.02 -11.31
C SER A 5 6.23 2.64 -9.91
N GLU A 6 7.07 3.63 -9.66
CA GLU A 6 7.03 4.31 -8.38
C GLU A 6 5.71 5.03 -8.20
N GLU A 7 5.20 5.57 -9.28
CA GLU A 7 3.93 6.26 -9.23
C GLU A 7 2.82 5.31 -8.82
N PHE A 8 2.84 4.12 -9.36
CA PHE A 8 1.83 3.11 -9.01
C PHE A 8 1.93 2.77 -7.53
N LYS A 9 3.14 2.62 -7.03
CA LYS A 9 3.33 2.28 -5.64
C LYS A 9 2.80 3.38 -4.73
N ARG A 10 3.08 4.62 -5.06
CA ARG A 10 2.60 5.73 -4.26
C ARG A 10 1.09 5.85 -4.31
N ASP A 11 0.51 5.66 -5.49
CA ASP A 11 -0.94 5.70 -5.63
C ASP A 11 -1.58 4.61 -4.79
N THR A 12 -0.99 3.45 -4.80
CA THR A 12 -1.50 2.32 -4.03
C THR A 12 -1.46 2.62 -2.54
N VAL A 13 -0.37 3.18 -2.08
CA VAL A 13 -0.23 3.52 -0.67
C VAL A 13 -1.25 4.59 -0.29
N ALA A 14 -1.43 5.58 -1.16
CA ALA A 14 -2.39 6.64 -0.88
C ALA A 14 -3.81 6.07 -0.80
N LEU A 15 -4.14 5.17 -1.68
CA LEU A 15 -5.44 4.53 -1.66
C LEU A 15 -5.65 3.79 -0.35
N TYR A 16 -4.65 3.05 0.07
CA TYR A 16 -4.72 2.30 1.32
C TYR A 16 -4.90 3.25 2.51
N GLU A 17 -4.15 4.33 2.52
CA GLU A 17 -4.17 5.24 3.64
C GLU A 17 -5.45 6.06 3.72
N ASN A 18 -6.10 6.29 2.58
CA ASN A 18 -7.33 7.08 2.55
C ASN A 18 -8.58 6.25 2.79
N ASN A 19 -8.44 4.94 2.81
CA ASN A 19 -9.58 4.05 3.02
C ASN A 19 -9.39 3.27 4.30
N GLU A 20 -9.95 3.75 5.37
CA GLU A 20 -9.77 3.13 6.67
C GLU A 20 -10.37 1.74 6.73
N ASP A 21 -11.40 1.51 5.93
CA ASP A 21 -12.05 0.20 5.91
C ASP A 21 -11.22 -0.83 5.16
N LEU A 22 -10.23 -0.37 4.42
CA LEU A 22 -9.44 -1.26 3.58
C LEU A 22 -8.22 -1.74 4.37
N SER A 23 -8.20 -3.01 4.70
CA SER A 23 -7.05 -3.57 5.40
C SER A 23 -5.92 -3.85 4.42
N LEU A 24 -4.74 -4.07 4.96
CA LEU A 24 -3.59 -4.39 4.12
C LEU A 24 -3.87 -5.63 3.29
N ASN A 25 -4.48 -6.61 3.92
CA ASN A 25 -4.82 -7.86 3.26
C ASN A 25 -5.80 -7.63 2.12
N SER A 26 -6.84 -6.86 2.39
CA SER A 26 -7.85 -6.57 1.38
C SER A 26 -7.27 -5.75 0.24
N ALA A 27 -6.46 -4.77 0.57
CA ALA A 27 -5.87 -3.92 -0.45
C ALA A 27 -4.97 -4.72 -1.38
N SER A 28 -4.15 -5.58 -0.82
CA SER A 28 -3.27 -6.40 -1.66
C SER A 28 -4.07 -7.35 -2.54
N ALA A 29 -5.13 -7.92 -2.00
CA ALA A 29 -5.97 -8.83 -2.77
C ALA A 29 -6.70 -8.10 -3.89
N GLU A 30 -7.21 -6.92 -3.59
CA GLU A 30 -7.92 -6.12 -4.58
C GLU A 30 -7.03 -5.76 -5.75
N LEU A 31 -5.80 -5.43 -5.46
CA LEU A 31 -4.87 -4.96 -6.47
C LEU A 31 -4.03 -6.08 -7.07
N GLY A 32 -4.18 -7.28 -6.56
CA GLY A 32 -3.41 -8.41 -7.06
C GLY A 32 -1.94 -8.30 -6.76
N ILE A 33 -1.60 -7.70 -5.63
CA ILE A 33 -0.20 -7.58 -5.24
C ILE A 33 0.08 -8.44 -4.02
N ASN A 34 1.34 -8.77 -3.83
CA ASN A 34 1.76 -9.50 -2.66
C ASN A 34 1.60 -8.60 -1.43
N ARG A 35 1.04 -9.17 -0.36
CA ARG A 35 0.83 -8.40 0.85
C ARG A 35 2.15 -7.86 1.41
N ALA A 36 3.19 -8.65 1.34
CA ALA A 36 4.49 -8.21 1.84
C ALA A 36 5.00 -7.01 1.06
N SER A 37 4.77 -7.02 -0.25
CA SER A 37 5.17 -5.89 -1.09
C SER A 37 4.41 -4.63 -0.70
N LEU A 38 3.11 -4.75 -0.54
CA LEU A 38 2.29 -3.60 -0.16
C LEU A 38 2.73 -3.07 1.20
N HIS A 39 2.97 -3.95 2.14
CA HIS A 39 3.43 -3.55 3.47
C HIS A 39 4.73 -2.75 3.38
N SER A 40 5.64 -3.24 2.55
CA SER A 40 6.92 -2.57 2.36
C SER A 40 6.72 -1.18 1.76
N TRP A 41 5.82 -1.06 0.79
CA TRP A 41 5.53 0.21 0.17
C TRP A 41 4.93 1.20 1.18
N VAL A 42 4.02 0.72 2.01
CA VAL A 42 3.41 1.59 3.01
C VAL A 42 4.46 2.13 3.96
N LYS A 43 5.43 1.29 4.32
CA LYS A 43 6.51 1.74 5.19
C LYS A 43 7.39 2.76 4.49
N LYS A 44 7.61 2.58 3.20
CA LYS A 44 8.52 3.43 2.46
C LYS A 44 7.88 4.74 2.01
N TYR A 45 6.68 4.65 1.48
CA TYR A 45 6.04 5.83 0.89
C TYR A 45 4.91 6.39 1.75
N GLY A 46 4.48 5.67 2.75
CA GLY A 46 3.36 6.11 3.55
C GLY A 46 3.68 7.34 4.37
N THR A 47 2.64 8.08 4.70
CA THR A 47 2.78 9.28 5.53
C THR A 47 2.71 8.97 7.00
N GLY A 48 2.43 7.75 7.35
CA GLY A 48 2.29 7.37 8.74
C GLY A 48 0.89 7.52 9.29
N LYS A 49 -0.05 7.86 8.42
CA LYS A 49 -1.43 8.06 8.85
C LYS A 49 -1.99 6.84 9.55
N ARG A 50 -1.73 5.67 9.02
CA ARG A 50 -2.28 4.44 9.56
C ARG A 50 -1.24 3.57 10.22
N ALA A 51 -0.02 4.03 10.30
CA ALA A 51 1.07 3.23 10.85
C ALA A 51 1.22 3.41 12.34
N ARG A 52 0.38 4.20 12.95
CA ARG A 52 0.53 4.50 14.36
C ARG A 52 0.11 3.41 15.26
N THR A 53 -0.45 2.51 15.06
CA THR A 53 -0.89 1.53 16.06
C THR A 53 0.23 0.90 16.80
#